data_48cc780f3e20a5d86c37561a46a69229
#
_entry.id   48cc780f3e20a5d86c37561a46a69229
#
_cell.length_a   1.000
_cell.length_b   1.000
_cell.length_c   1.000
_cell.angle_alpha   90.00
_cell.angle_beta   90.00
_cell.angle_gamma   90.00
#
_symmetry.space_group_name_H-M   'P 1'
#
loop_
_entity.id
_entity.type
_entity.pdbx_description
1 polymer ?
#
loop_
_entity_poly.entity_id
_entity_poly.type
_entity_poly.pdbx_seq_one_letter_code
_entity_poly.pdbx_strand_id
1 'polypeptide(L)'
;MKITLSKTSIALLVIQLVIVSSIAAKYLYQRWTCPRVWTKTVAYDPELVMRGRYLSLQLTVDGCESTLPSGTTAEFPRNVDGTVRSQKFMVRGPFVEFPAKLAVKNNKLIAVHLRDAEEAQSGQLVNAPDNAPCDQMRLLFPVNFYIAEHAQSPLPVKRGDELWIEVTVPPKGPPRPLQLALKQDGAWKPLGFQ
;
A
#
# COMPACT_ATOMS: atom_id res chain seq x y z
N MET A 1 -18.48 1.80 45.55
CA MET A 1 -17.20 1.10 45.38
C MET A 1 -16.14 2.16 45.04
N LYS A 2 -15.28 2.56 46.01
CA LYS A 2 -14.20 3.53 45.75
C LYS A 2 -13.02 2.77 45.12
N ILE A 3 -12.78 2.98 43.83
CA ILE A 3 -11.65 2.42 43.09
C ILE A 3 -10.42 3.27 43.46
N THR A 4 -9.61 2.82 44.40
CA THR A 4 -8.31 3.44 44.70
C THR A 4 -7.29 2.95 43.67
N LEU A 5 -7.05 3.75 42.63
CA LEU A 5 -5.97 3.46 41.69
C LEU A 5 -4.62 3.60 42.40
N SER A 6 -3.77 2.58 42.27
CA SER A 6 -2.41 2.66 42.78
C SER A 6 -1.58 3.65 41.94
N LYS A 7 -0.56 4.28 42.51
CA LYS A 7 0.33 5.20 41.81
C LYS A 7 1.00 4.54 40.58
N THR A 8 1.32 3.26 40.69
CA THR A 8 1.88 2.44 39.61
C THR A 8 0.89 2.24 38.45
N SER A 9 -0.40 2.01 38.75
CA SER A 9 -1.43 1.88 37.73
C SER A 9 -1.64 3.20 36.96
N ILE A 10 -1.58 4.33 37.65
CA ILE A 10 -1.67 5.65 37.00
C ILE A 10 -0.45 5.89 36.13
N ALA A 11 0.75 5.57 36.59
CA ALA A 11 1.97 5.72 35.79
C ALA A 11 1.93 4.89 34.50
N LEU A 12 1.50 3.62 34.59
CA LEU A 12 1.34 2.75 33.40
C LEU A 12 0.31 3.33 32.40
N LEU A 13 -0.82 3.82 32.90
CA LEU A 13 -1.84 4.43 32.06
C LEU A 13 -1.32 5.66 31.33
N VAL A 14 -0.57 6.53 32.01
CA VAL A 14 0.03 7.71 31.40
C VAL A 14 1.04 7.32 30.31
N ILE A 15 1.90 6.33 30.56
CA ILE A 15 2.85 5.83 29.57
C ILE A 15 2.12 5.31 28.33
N GLN A 16 1.07 4.51 28.51
CA GLN A 16 0.26 4.01 27.37
C GLN A 16 -0.38 5.14 26.58
N LEU A 17 -0.95 6.13 27.24
CA LEU A 17 -1.55 7.29 26.59
C LEU A 17 -0.50 8.09 25.80
N VAL A 18 0.70 8.29 26.35
CA VAL A 18 1.79 8.99 25.65
C VAL A 18 2.20 8.23 24.38
N ILE A 19 2.36 6.90 24.46
CA ILE A 19 2.73 6.08 23.31
C ILE A 19 1.64 6.17 22.22
N VAL A 20 0.38 5.93 22.57
CA VAL A 20 -0.73 5.98 21.62
C VAL A 20 -0.88 7.37 20.99
N SER A 21 -0.80 8.42 21.81
CA SER A 21 -0.89 9.81 21.33
C SER A 21 0.26 10.18 20.41
N SER A 22 1.48 9.72 20.69
CA SER A 22 2.65 9.99 19.83
C SER A 22 2.50 9.33 18.46
N ILE A 23 1.99 8.10 18.41
CA ILE A 23 1.70 7.40 17.16
C ILE A 23 0.59 8.11 16.40
N ALA A 24 -0.49 8.46 17.06
CA ALA A 24 -1.61 9.19 16.43
C ALA A 24 -1.16 10.56 15.88
N ALA A 25 -0.38 11.33 16.65
CA ALA A 25 0.17 12.61 16.21
C ALA A 25 1.06 12.46 14.99
N LYS A 26 1.94 11.43 14.95
CA LYS A 26 2.76 11.13 13.77
C LYS A 26 1.90 10.86 12.54
N TYR A 27 0.83 10.08 12.66
CA TYR A 27 -0.06 9.77 11.54
C TYR A 27 -0.84 10.99 11.06
N LEU A 28 -1.35 11.81 11.96
CA LEU A 28 -2.03 13.05 11.61
C LEU A 28 -1.08 14.03 10.92
N TYR A 29 0.12 14.19 11.45
CA TYR A 29 1.15 15.04 10.84
C TYR A 29 1.47 14.57 9.41
N GLN A 30 1.70 13.28 9.20
CA GLN A 30 1.96 12.74 7.86
C GLN A 30 0.77 12.92 6.92
N ARG A 31 -0.47 12.79 7.42
CA ARG A 31 -1.66 13.02 6.62
C ARG A 31 -1.77 14.45 6.10
N TRP A 32 -1.25 15.43 6.84
CA TRP A 32 -1.35 16.83 6.47
C TRP A 32 -0.15 17.32 5.67
N THR A 33 1.05 16.79 5.94
CA THR A 33 2.29 17.28 5.35
C THR A 33 2.80 16.47 4.18
N CYS A 34 2.46 15.16 4.10
CA CYS A 34 2.92 14.33 2.99
C CYS A 34 2.14 14.62 1.70
N PRO A 35 2.80 14.53 0.55
CA PRO A 35 2.15 14.71 -0.74
C PRO A 35 1.05 13.66 -0.93
N ARG A 36 -0.03 14.08 -1.57
CA ARG A 36 -1.18 13.23 -1.90
C ARG A 36 -1.25 13.03 -3.38
N VAL A 37 -1.71 11.86 -3.78
CA VAL A 37 -1.87 11.53 -5.19
C VAL A 37 -2.97 10.50 -5.37
N TRP A 38 -3.71 10.63 -6.47
CA TRP A 38 -4.63 9.63 -6.95
C TRP A 38 -3.91 8.64 -7.83
N THR A 39 -4.12 7.35 -7.56
CA THR A 39 -3.60 6.29 -8.42
C THR A 39 -4.65 5.22 -8.68
N LYS A 40 -4.56 4.58 -9.82
CA LYS A 40 -5.40 3.44 -10.16
C LYS A 40 -5.08 2.26 -9.27
N THR A 41 -6.08 1.51 -8.89
CA THR A 41 -5.91 0.33 -8.06
C THR A 41 -6.75 -0.83 -8.55
N VAL A 42 -6.32 -2.03 -8.19
CA VAL A 42 -7.06 -3.26 -8.43
C VAL A 42 -7.25 -4.02 -7.12
N ALA A 43 -8.33 -4.78 -7.03
CA ALA A 43 -8.51 -5.70 -5.91
C ALA A 43 -7.40 -6.75 -5.94
N TYR A 44 -6.72 -6.93 -4.81
CA TYR A 44 -5.66 -7.92 -4.69
C TYR A 44 -6.22 -9.31 -4.40
N ASP A 45 -7.20 -9.37 -3.51
CA ASP A 45 -7.85 -10.62 -3.16
C ASP A 45 -9.33 -10.36 -2.86
N PRO A 46 -10.24 -10.77 -3.76
CA PRO A 46 -11.68 -10.59 -3.56
C PRO A 46 -12.26 -11.52 -2.48
N GLU A 47 -11.54 -12.57 -2.07
CA GLU A 47 -12.04 -13.58 -1.13
C GLU A 47 -11.73 -13.25 0.34
N LEU A 48 -10.80 -12.33 0.61
CA LEU A 48 -10.44 -11.90 1.97
C LEU A 48 -11.47 -10.97 2.65
N VAL A 49 -12.64 -10.80 2.09
CA VAL A 49 -13.78 -10.04 2.66
C VAL A 49 -14.20 -10.54 4.05
N MET A 50 -13.69 -11.69 4.48
CA MET A 50 -14.11 -12.39 5.71
C MET A 50 -13.31 -12.05 6.98
N ARG A 51 -12.25 -11.25 6.92
CA ARG A 51 -11.39 -10.94 8.09
C ARG A 51 -11.46 -9.50 8.57
N GLY A 52 -12.62 -8.92 8.60
CA GLY A 52 -12.80 -7.51 8.92
C GLY A 52 -13.03 -6.72 7.65
N ARG A 53 -13.72 -5.59 7.78
CA ARG A 53 -14.15 -4.83 6.60
C ARG A 53 -13.05 -3.94 6.06
N TYR A 54 -12.12 -4.54 5.38
CA TYR A 54 -11.11 -3.81 4.61
C TYR A 54 -11.04 -4.34 3.18
N LEU A 55 -10.67 -3.47 2.27
CA LEU A 55 -10.37 -3.79 0.90
C LEU A 55 -8.85 -3.89 0.77
N SER A 56 -8.37 -5.04 0.32
CA SER A 56 -6.95 -5.21 -0.02
C SER A 56 -6.74 -4.76 -1.46
N LEU A 57 -6.00 -3.67 -1.64
CA LEU A 57 -5.88 -2.97 -2.92
C LEU A 57 -4.43 -2.87 -3.35
N GLN A 58 -4.14 -3.30 -4.56
CA GLN A 58 -2.83 -3.18 -5.16
C GLN A 58 -2.74 -1.90 -5.98
N LEU A 59 -1.77 -1.04 -5.63
CA LEU A 59 -1.59 0.27 -6.26
C LEU A 59 -0.82 0.15 -7.56
N THR A 60 -1.26 0.90 -8.57
CA THR A 60 -0.50 1.10 -9.80
C THR A 60 0.48 2.25 -9.61
N VAL A 61 1.70 2.09 -10.09
CA VAL A 61 2.78 3.07 -10.00
C VAL A 61 3.42 3.27 -11.37
N ASP A 62 3.87 4.48 -11.64
CA ASP A 62 4.62 4.81 -12.84
C ASP A 62 6.12 4.58 -12.57
N GLY A 63 6.70 3.61 -13.24
CA GLY A 63 8.13 3.26 -13.15
C GLY A 63 8.94 3.71 -14.36
N CYS A 64 8.39 4.53 -15.25
CA CYS A 64 9.05 4.91 -16.51
C CYS A 64 10.35 5.71 -16.30
N GLU A 65 10.50 6.37 -15.15
CA GLU A 65 11.75 7.05 -14.79
C GLU A 65 12.80 6.09 -14.19
N SER A 66 12.43 4.84 -13.91
CA SER A 66 13.34 3.84 -13.38
C SER A 66 14.14 3.20 -14.52
N THR A 67 15.45 3.32 -14.48
CA THR A 67 16.30 2.50 -15.34
C THR A 67 16.35 1.09 -14.76
N LEU A 68 15.49 0.23 -15.28
CA LEU A 68 15.47 -1.18 -14.90
C LEU A 68 16.67 -1.88 -15.54
N PRO A 69 17.37 -2.73 -14.81
CA PRO A 69 18.38 -3.60 -15.42
C PRO A 69 17.63 -4.60 -16.33
N SER A 70 18.01 -4.63 -17.60
CA SER A 70 17.50 -5.63 -18.53
C SER A 70 17.83 -7.04 -18.03
N GLY A 71 16.82 -7.88 -17.84
CA GLY A 71 17.01 -9.29 -17.53
C GLY A 71 17.17 -9.66 -16.04
N THR A 72 16.77 -8.81 -15.12
CA THR A 72 16.75 -9.19 -13.70
C THR A 72 15.59 -10.12 -13.42
N THR A 73 15.87 -11.42 -13.47
CA THR A 73 15.00 -12.43 -12.89
C THR A 73 15.05 -12.24 -11.38
N ALA A 74 13.91 -12.01 -10.73
CA ALA A 74 13.85 -11.93 -9.28
C ALA A 74 14.33 -13.25 -8.68
N GLU A 75 15.47 -13.22 -7.98
CA GLU A 75 15.88 -14.35 -7.16
C GLU A 75 15.02 -14.33 -5.90
N PHE A 76 14.18 -15.35 -5.74
CA PHE A 76 13.44 -15.56 -4.50
C PHE A 76 14.42 -15.75 -3.33
N PRO A 77 14.16 -15.16 -2.16
CA PRO A 77 14.96 -15.42 -0.98
C PRO A 77 14.91 -16.93 -0.67
N ARG A 78 16.06 -17.57 -0.80
CA ARG A 78 16.25 -18.97 -0.41
C ARG A 78 16.42 -19.05 1.10
N ASN A 79 15.88 -20.10 1.71
CA ASN A 79 16.21 -20.42 3.09
C ASN A 79 17.70 -20.79 3.19
N VAL A 80 18.25 -20.74 4.39
CA VAL A 80 19.64 -21.10 4.68
C VAL A 80 19.99 -22.54 4.25
N ASP A 81 18.97 -23.40 4.11
CA ASP A 81 19.05 -24.78 3.63
C ASP A 81 18.93 -24.93 2.10
N GLY A 82 18.87 -23.82 1.34
CA GLY A 82 18.77 -23.84 -0.11
C GLY A 82 17.38 -24.14 -0.67
N THR A 83 16.38 -24.38 0.18
CA THR A 83 14.99 -24.58 -0.25
C THR A 83 14.30 -23.26 -0.54
N VAL A 84 13.57 -23.20 -1.66
CA VAL A 84 12.75 -22.03 -2.00
C VAL A 84 11.59 -21.98 -0.99
N ARG A 85 11.43 -20.86 -0.29
CA ARG A 85 10.31 -20.66 0.63
C ARG A 85 9.01 -20.70 -0.17
N SER A 86 8.40 -21.90 -0.19
CA SER A 86 7.15 -22.15 -0.89
C SER A 86 6.00 -21.46 -0.17
N GLN A 87 5.84 -20.15 -0.40
CA GLN A 87 4.51 -19.58 -0.36
C GLN A 87 3.92 -19.83 -1.74
N LYS A 88 2.81 -20.54 -1.80
CA LYS A 88 2.01 -20.78 -3.00
C LYS A 88 1.45 -19.47 -3.53
N PHE A 89 2.28 -18.65 -4.13
CA PHE A 89 1.83 -17.62 -5.04
C PHE A 89 1.82 -18.24 -6.43
N MET A 90 0.67 -18.26 -7.08
CA MET A 90 0.60 -18.60 -8.49
C MET A 90 1.29 -17.47 -9.28
N VAL A 91 2.58 -17.64 -9.49
CA VAL A 91 3.38 -16.79 -10.36
C VAL A 91 2.99 -17.11 -11.80
N ARG A 92 2.16 -16.27 -12.41
CA ARG A 92 1.87 -16.35 -13.83
C ARG A 92 2.82 -15.44 -14.58
N GLY A 93 3.85 -16.03 -15.18
CA GLY A 93 4.74 -15.37 -16.13
C GLY A 93 6.00 -14.74 -15.51
N PRO A 94 6.99 -14.44 -16.33
CA PRO A 94 8.15 -13.70 -15.91
C PRO A 94 7.74 -12.27 -15.51
N PHE A 95 8.15 -11.84 -14.33
CA PHE A 95 7.98 -10.48 -13.84
C PHE A 95 9.30 -10.03 -13.20
N VAL A 96 9.53 -8.75 -13.27
CA VAL A 96 10.69 -8.11 -12.64
C VAL A 96 10.24 -7.46 -11.35
N GLU A 97 10.84 -7.85 -10.23
CA GLU A 97 10.65 -7.20 -8.94
C GLU A 97 11.87 -6.37 -8.59
N PHE A 98 11.65 -5.18 -8.11
CA PHE A 98 12.73 -4.31 -7.68
C PHE A 98 12.31 -3.41 -6.51
N PRO A 99 13.26 -3.06 -5.61
CA PRO A 99 13.01 -2.10 -4.56
C PRO A 99 12.96 -0.69 -5.12
N ALA A 100 11.94 0.07 -4.75
CA ALA A 100 11.76 1.42 -5.22
C ALA A 100 11.38 2.36 -4.07
N LYS A 101 11.83 3.61 -4.21
CA LYS A 101 11.33 4.74 -3.43
C LYS A 101 10.14 5.33 -4.15
N LEU A 102 9.05 5.51 -3.41
CA LEU A 102 7.86 6.15 -3.95
C LEU A 102 7.95 7.66 -3.82
N ALA A 103 7.52 8.35 -4.84
CA ALA A 103 7.43 9.81 -4.86
C ALA A 103 6.20 10.26 -5.65
N VAL A 104 5.85 11.53 -5.50
CA VAL A 104 4.78 12.15 -6.28
C VAL A 104 5.41 13.16 -7.23
N LYS A 105 5.17 12.99 -8.54
CA LYS A 105 5.64 13.89 -9.58
C LYS A 105 4.57 14.04 -10.65
N ASN A 106 4.30 15.25 -11.09
CA ASN A 106 3.28 15.54 -12.10
C ASN A 106 1.91 14.91 -11.77
N ASN A 107 1.52 14.94 -10.49
CA ASN A 107 0.29 14.32 -9.98
C ASN A 107 0.16 12.80 -10.25
N LYS A 108 1.30 12.11 -10.38
CA LYS A 108 1.38 10.67 -10.51
C LYS A 108 2.19 10.07 -9.39
N LEU A 109 1.84 8.85 -8.98
CA LEU A 109 2.64 8.05 -8.07
C LEU A 109 3.76 7.38 -8.87
N ILE A 110 5.00 7.83 -8.65
CA ILE A 110 6.17 7.30 -9.35
C ILE A 110 6.97 6.37 -8.44
N ALA A 111 7.58 5.35 -9.06
CA ALA A 111 8.52 4.45 -8.42
C ALA A 111 9.92 4.73 -8.97
N VAL A 112 10.86 5.05 -8.10
CA VAL A 112 12.28 5.27 -8.45
C VAL A 112 13.08 4.09 -7.92
N HIS A 113 13.74 3.35 -8.81
CA HIS A 113 14.54 2.18 -8.46
C HIS A 113 15.69 2.54 -7.50
N LEU A 114 15.78 1.80 -6.40
CA LEU A 114 16.87 1.92 -5.42
C LEU A 114 17.97 0.92 -5.78
N ARG A 115 19.16 1.43 -6.06
CA ARG A 115 20.32 0.61 -6.44
C ARG A 115 21.16 0.18 -5.25
N ASP A 116 21.16 0.98 -4.19
CA ASP A 116 21.97 0.74 -3.00
C ASP A 116 21.25 -0.26 -2.07
N ALA A 117 21.98 -1.29 -1.63
CA ALA A 117 21.42 -2.37 -0.81
C ALA A 117 20.86 -1.88 0.54
N GLU A 118 21.46 -0.85 1.14
CA GLU A 118 20.99 -0.27 2.40
C GLU A 118 19.67 0.51 2.21
N GLU A 119 19.54 1.26 1.13
CA GLU A 119 18.31 1.97 0.79
C GLU A 119 17.21 1.00 0.35
N ALA A 120 17.57 -0.08 -0.34
CA ALA A 120 16.63 -1.09 -0.81
C ALA A 120 15.83 -1.73 0.33
N GLN A 121 16.41 -1.89 1.53
CA GLN A 121 15.70 -2.42 2.71
C GLN A 121 14.55 -1.52 3.19
N SER A 122 14.63 -0.22 2.93
CA SER A 122 13.57 0.75 3.27
C SER A 122 12.60 1.02 2.14
N GLY A 123 12.87 0.51 0.95
CA GLY A 123 12.08 0.66 -0.26
C GLY A 123 10.78 -0.14 -0.24
N GLN A 124 9.90 0.18 -1.18
CA GLN A 124 8.72 -0.62 -1.48
C GLN A 124 9.03 -1.52 -2.67
N LEU A 125 8.64 -2.79 -2.59
CA LEU A 125 8.79 -3.70 -3.72
C LEU A 125 7.75 -3.39 -4.80
N VAL A 126 8.24 -3.22 -6.01
CA VAL A 126 7.44 -2.99 -7.21
C VAL A 126 7.57 -4.19 -8.11
N ASN A 127 6.44 -4.62 -8.64
CA ASN A 127 6.36 -5.71 -9.60
C ASN A 127 6.01 -5.11 -10.98
N ALA A 128 6.85 -5.39 -11.97
CA ALA A 128 6.60 -5.08 -13.36
C ALA A 128 6.19 -6.37 -14.08
N PRO A 129 4.90 -6.53 -14.43
CA PRO A 129 4.46 -7.65 -15.22
C PRO A 129 5.18 -7.65 -16.59
N ASP A 130 5.48 -8.85 -17.09
CA ASP A 130 6.13 -9.00 -18.40
C ASP A 130 5.30 -8.32 -19.48
N ASN A 131 5.94 -7.52 -20.32
CA ASN A 131 5.31 -6.72 -21.38
C ASN A 131 4.29 -5.67 -20.90
N ALA A 132 4.18 -5.38 -19.61
CA ALA A 132 3.38 -4.24 -19.17
C ALA A 132 4.10 -2.92 -19.46
N PRO A 133 3.37 -1.88 -19.90
CA PRO A 133 3.95 -0.56 -20.04
C PRO A 133 4.46 -0.06 -18.67
N CYS A 134 5.54 0.70 -18.69
CA CYS A 134 6.23 1.16 -17.48
C CYS A 134 5.34 2.02 -16.55
N ASP A 135 4.28 2.60 -17.05
CA ASP A 135 3.30 3.37 -16.29
C ASP A 135 2.22 2.51 -15.61
N GLN A 136 2.27 1.18 -15.76
CA GLN A 136 1.31 0.23 -15.20
C GLN A 136 1.96 -0.80 -14.27
N MET A 137 3.11 -0.48 -13.71
CA MET A 137 3.73 -1.29 -12.67
C MET A 137 2.86 -1.31 -11.41
N ARG A 138 3.06 -2.29 -10.53
CA ARG A 138 2.24 -2.46 -9.33
C ARG A 138 3.11 -2.61 -8.10
N LEU A 139 2.64 -2.07 -6.98
CA LEU A 139 3.24 -2.41 -5.69
C LEU A 139 3.01 -3.89 -5.39
N LEU A 140 4.05 -4.59 -4.95
CA LEU A 140 3.94 -6.01 -4.60
C LEU A 140 3.01 -6.21 -3.41
N PHE A 141 3.13 -5.36 -2.39
CA PHE A 141 2.31 -5.44 -1.20
C PHE A 141 1.08 -4.53 -1.32
N PRO A 142 -0.12 -5.11 -1.13
CA PRO A 142 -1.34 -4.33 -1.18
C PRO A 142 -1.46 -3.38 0.01
N VAL A 143 -2.23 -2.33 -0.16
CA VAL A 143 -2.66 -1.45 0.93
C VAL A 143 -4.07 -1.83 1.38
N ASN A 144 -4.30 -1.77 2.69
CA ASN A 144 -5.61 -2.06 3.26
C ASN A 144 -6.40 -0.76 3.44
N PHE A 145 -7.54 -0.67 2.78
CA PHE A 145 -8.50 0.41 2.95
C PHE A 145 -9.66 -0.07 3.82
N TYR A 146 -9.81 0.52 5.00
CA TYR A 146 -10.87 0.14 5.94
C TYR A 146 -12.19 0.79 5.55
N ILE A 147 -13.24 -0.01 5.52
CA ILE A 147 -14.62 0.43 5.24
C ILE A 147 -15.51 0.19 6.46
N ALA A 148 -16.55 1.00 6.61
CA ALA A 148 -17.50 0.83 7.69
C ALA A 148 -18.20 -0.53 7.61
N GLU A 149 -18.64 -1.05 8.76
CA GLU A 149 -19.16 -2.42 8.88
C GLU A 149 -20.40 -2.67 8.01
N HIS A 150 -21.22 -1.66 7.81
CA HIS A 150 -22.46 -1.73 7.01
C HIS A 150 -22.31 -1.13 5.60
N ALA A 151 -21.12 -0.65 5.24
CA ALA A 151 -20.89 -0.08 3.91
C ALA A 151 -20.94 -1.16 2.83
N GLN A 152 -21.48 -0.82 1.68
CA GLN A 152 -21.44 -1.72 0.53
C GLN A 152 -20.03 -1.74 -0.07
N SER A 153 -19.54 -2.96 -0.35
CA SER A 153 -18.26 -3.11 -1.05
C SER A 153 -18.37 -2.59 -2.48
N PRO A 154 -17.42 -1.78 -2.96
CA PRO A 154 -17.38 -1.38 -4.36
C PRO A 154 -16.87 -2.51 -5.28
N LEU A 155 -16.52 -3.66 -4.72
CA LEU A 155 -16.03 -4.82 -5.45
C LEU A 155 -17.14 -5.86 -5.63
N PRO A 156 -17.16 -6.58 -6.77
CA PRO A 156 -16.27 -6.42 -7.92
C PRO A 156 -16.57 -5.17 -8.75
N VAL A 157 -15.53 -4.55 -9.29
CA VAL A 157 -15.67 -3.39 -10.18
C VAL A 157 -16.25 -3.86 -11.52
N LYS A 158 -17.25 -3.15 -12.05
CA LYS A 158 -17.86 -3.48 -13.33
C LYS A 158 -16.86 -3.32 -14.48
N ARG A 159 -17.06 -4.08 -15.54
CA ARG A 159 -16.20 -3.99 -16.74
C ARG A 159 -16.30 -2.58 -17.35
N GLY A 160 -15.15 -1.93 -17.52
CA GLY A 160 -15.08 -0.56 -18.01
C GLY A 160 -14.92 0.51 -16.94
N ASP A 161 -15.32 0.21 -15.72
CA ASP A 161 -15.08 1.11 -14.58
C ASP A 161 -13.67 0.95 -14.05
N GLU A 162 -13.13 2.02 -13.49
CA GLU A 162 -11.81 2.00 -12.85
C GLU A 162 -11.94 2.40 -11.38
N LEU A 163 -11.29 1.62 -10.51
CA LEU A 163 -11.18 1.97 -9.09
C LEU A 163 -9.91 2.78 -8.88
N TRP A 164 -10.06 3.93 -8.24
CA TRP A 164 -8.99 4.86 -7.91
C TRP A 164 -8.93 5.08 -6.41
N ILE A 165 -7.74 5.29 -5.91
CA ILE A 165 -7.48 5.56 -4.50
C ILE A 165 -6.59 6.78 -4.34
N GLU A 166 -6.97 7.67 -3.44
CA GLU A 166 -6.08 8.73 -2.97
C GLU A 166 -5.21 8.18 -1.85
N VAL A 167 -3.90 8.39 -1.97
CA VAL A 167 -2.94 7.98 -0.96
C VAL A 167 -2.04 9.15 -0.57
N THR A 168 -1.60 9.17 0.69
CA THR A 168 -0.44 9.98 1.10
C THR A 168 0.83 9.15 0.91
N VAL A 169 1.89 9.79 0.44
CA VAL A 169 3.19 9.16 0.19
C VAL A 169 4.19 9.68 1.23
N PRO A 170 4.39 8.96 2.34
CA PRO A 170 5.39 9.35 3.34
C PRO A 170 6.80 9.14 2.80
N PRO A 171 7.81 9.88 3.30
CA PRO A 171 9.20 9.73 2.86
C PRO A 171 9.79 8.35 3.18
N LYS A 172 9.24 7.64 4.16
CA LYS A 172 9.58 6.26 4.54
C LYS A 172 8.31 5.47 4.86
N GLY A 173 8.27 4.22 4.41
CA GLY A 173 7.17 3.29 4.65
C GLY A 173 6.12 3.27 3.51
N PRO A 174 5.08 2.46 3.66
CA PRO A 174 4.08 2.27 2.61
C PRO A 174 3.16 3.49 2.45
N PRO A 175 2.60 3.68 1.24
CA PRO A 175 1.55 4.66 1.00
C PRO A 175 0.35 4.41 1.90
N ARG A 176 -0.34 5.51 2.29
CA ARG A 176 -1.49 5.42 3.19
C ARG A 176 -2.74 5.84 2.48
N PRO A 177 -3.75 4.97 2.43
CA PRO A 177 -5.01 5.26 1.78
C PRO A 177 -5.79 6.33 2.53
N LEU A 178 -6.44 7.23 1.78
CA LEU A 178 -7.28 8.29 2.30
C LEU A 178 -8.74 8.12 1.89
N GLN A 179 -8.99 7.95 0.59
CA GLN A 179 -10.34 7.81 0.04
C GLN A 179 -10.31 7.04 -1.29
N LEU A 180 -11.48 6.50 -1.64
CA LEU A 180 -11.69 5.78 -2.89
C LEU A 180 -12.63 6.55 -3.81
N ALA A 181 -12.45 6.36 -5.10
CA ALA A 181 -13.37 6.83 -6.13
C ALA A 181 -13.50 5.81 -7.26
N LEU A 182 -14.69 5.73 -7.84
CA LEU A 182 -14.91 5.03 -9.09
C LEU A 182 -14.87 6.06 -10.24
N LYS A 183 -14.18 5.71 -11.30
CA LYS A 183 -14.23 6.45 -12.56
C LYS A 183 -15.09 5.64 -13.52
N GLN A 184 -16.26 6.19 -13.85
CA GLN A 184 -17.27 5.60 -14.72
C GLN A 184 -17.50 6.54 -15.91
N ASP A 185 -17.35 6.05 -17.14
CA ASP A 185 -17.51 6.86 -18.38
C ASP A 185 -16.76 8.20 -18.34
N GLY A 186 -15.56 8.21 -17.73
CA GLY A 186 -14.75 9.41 -17.56
C GLY A 186 -15.13 10.31 -16.37
N ALA A 187 -16.28 10.09 -15.73
CA ALA A 187 -16.72 10.85 -14.56
C ALA A 187 -16.18 10.25 -13.24
N TRP A 188 -15.77 11.11 -12.32
CA TRP A 188 -15.31 10.74 -11.00
C TRP A 188 -16.46 10.68 -10.01
N LYS A 189 -16.63 9.55 -9.36
CA LYS A 189 -17.61 9.34 -8.30
C LYS A 189 -16.89 8.95 -7.00
N PRO A 190 -16.72 9.89 -6.05
CA PRO A 190 -16.17 9.57 -4.74
C PRO A 190 -17.02 8.52 -4.04
N LEU A 191 -16.38 7.54 -3.40
CA LEU A 191 -17.05 6.53 -2.60
C LEU A 191 -17.06 6.98 -1.14
N GLY A 192 -18.24 7.34 -0.64
CA GLY A 192 -18.46 7.62 0.77
C GLY A 192 -18.85 6.32 1.50
N PHE A 193 -18.00 5.88 2.42
CA PHE A 193 -18.27 4.75 3.31
C PHE A 193 -18.76 5.29 4.66
N GLN A 194 -19.94 5.93 4.65
CA GLN A 194 -20.63 6.38 5.87
C GLN A 194 -21.53 5.28 6.41
#